data_520ab5649a7f7893be486b8bcdeac4cf
#
_entry.id   520ab5649a7f7893be486b8bcdeac4cf
#
_cell.length_a   1.000
_cell.length_b   1.000
_cell.length_c   1.000
_cell.angle_alpha   90.00
_cell.angle_beta   90.00
_cell.angle_gamma   90.00
#
_symmetry.space_group_name_H-M   'P 1'
#
loop_
_entity.id
_entity.type
_entity.pdbx_description
1 polymer ?
#
loop_
_entity_poly.entity_id
_entity_poly.type
_entity_poly.pdbx_seq_one_letter_code
_entity_poly.pdbx_strand_id
1 'polypeptide(L)'
;IFLICFTRSRNQMLDMVQQYGSLNNAIRQMPEVELIMSNGDKYEHTGKINAISGTISESTGAVSIRAVFNNRNHLLRNGGSGTIIIPMTLKNCIVIPQAATYELQDRVFVYKVVDGKASATEIKVSPHNNGTEYIVESGLNVGDVIVAEGAGLIKEGTPIRSKNMEGQE
;
A
#
# COMPACT_ATOMS: atom_id res chain seq x y z
N ILE A 1 -9.61 1.62 -27.90
CA ILE A 1 -8.85 2.38 -26.90
C ILE A 1 -9.86 3.22 -26.13
N PHE A 2 -9.82 3.15 -24.81
CA PHE A 2 -10.67 3.94 -23.94
C PHE A 2 -9.81 4.74 -22.97
N LEU A 3 -10.16 6.02 -22.79
CA LEU A 3 -9.40 6.94 -21.97
C LEU A 3 -10.13 7.16 -20.63
N ILE A 4 -9.45 6.85 -19.52
CA ILE A 4 -9.99 7.07 -18.17
C ILE A 4 -9.18 8.20 -17.53
N CYS A 5 -9.92 9.19 -17.00
CA CYS A 5 -9.35 10.26 -16.21
C CYS A 5 -9.67 9.99 -14.73
N PHE A 6 -8.67 9.97 -13.88
CA PHE A 6 -8.82 9.78 -12.43
C PHE A 6 -8.01 10.81 -11.66
N THR A 7 -8.34 11.02 -10.41
CA THR A 7 -7.68 12.03 -9.57
C THR A 7 -6.88 11.38 -8.45
N ARG A 8 -5.79 12.01 -8.07
CA ARG A 8 -4.94 11.60 -6.96
C ARG A 8 -4.57 12.80 -6.10
N SER A 9 -4.39 12.60 -4.79
CA SER A 9 -4.02 13.70 -3.90
C SER A 9 -2.62 14.24 -4.22
N ARG A 10 -2.41 15.53 -3.91
CA ARG A 10 -1.12 16.20 -4.09
C ARG A 10 0.04 15.47 -3.39
N ASN A 11 -0.17 14.98 -2.16
CA ASN A 11 0.87 14.30 -1.41
C ASN A 11 1.34 13.02 -2.10
N GLN A 12 0.40 12.21 -2.59
CA GLN A 12 0.73 11.00 -3.35
C GLN A 12 1.48 11.30 -4.66
N MET A 13 1.24 12.47 -5.27
CA MET A 13 2.01 12.91 -6.45
C MET A 13 3.42 13.33 -6.09
N LEU A 14 3.64 13.97 -4.95
CA LEU A 14 4.98 14.31 -4.48
C LEU A 14 5.81 13.06 -4.22
N ASP A 15 5.23 12.05 -3.59
CA ASP A 15 5.88 10.75 -3.35
C ASP A 15 6.32 10.11 -4.68
N MET A 16 5.45 10.15 -5.71
CA MET A 16 5.77 9.65 -7.04
C MET A 16 6.91 10.42 -7.71
N VAL A 17 6.91 11.75 -7.60
CA VAL A 17 7.99 12.59 -8.16
C VAL A 17 9.31 12.32 -7.44
N GLN A 18 9.28 12.13 -6.12
CA GLN A 18 10.47 11.75 -5.36
C GLN A 18 11.02 10.38 -5.77
N GLN A 19 10.13 9.42 -6.00
CA GLN A 19 10.50 8.06 -6.38
C GLN A 19 11.09 8.00 -7.80
N TYR A 20 10.55 8.75 -8.76
CA TYR A 20 10.90 8.67 -10.18
C TYR A 20 11.69 9.87 -10.72
N GLY A 21 11.96 10.86 -9.87
CA GLY A 21 12.76 12.06 -10.21
C GLY A 21 12.04 13.10 -11.04
N SER A 22 11.07 12.73 -11.88
CA SER A 22 10.22 13.67 -12.64
C SER A 22 8.91 13.02 -13.06
N LEU A 23 7.88 13.85 -13.35
CA LEU A 23 6.59 13.36 -13.85
C LEU A 23 6.70 12.57 -15.16
N ASN A 24 7.54 12.99 -16.07
CA ASN A 24 7.74 12.29 -17.35
C ASN A 24 8.41 10.93 -17.15
N ASN A 25 9.36 10.83 -16.25
CA ASN A 25 9.98 9.56 -15.90
C ASN A 25 8.98 8.66 -15.15
N ALA A 26 8.17 9.22 -14.27
CA ALA A 26 7.10 8.50 -13.60
C ALA A 26 6.15 7.85 -14.61
N ILE A 27 5.66 8.61 -15.61
CA ILE A 27 4.77 8.08 -16.66
C ILE A 27 5.39 6.89 -17.39
N ARG A 28 6.69 6.95 -17.71
CA ARG A 28 7.38 5.89 -18.45
C ARG A 28 7.68 4.64 -17.63
N GLN A 29 7.89 4.80 -16.33
CA GLN A 29 8.30 3.72 -15.42
C GLN A 29 7.14 3.18 -14.57
N MET A 30 5.98 3.86 -14.60
CA MET A 30 4.80 3.37 -13.89
C MET A 30 4.38 2.00 -14.41
N PRO A 31 4.00 1.12 -13.49
CA PRO A 31 3.44 -0.17 -13.86
C PRO A 31 2.10 0.02 -14.58
N GLU A 32 1.65 -1.02 -15.24
CA GLU A 32 0.29 -1.07 -15.76
C GLU A 32 -0.71 -0.98 -14.61
N VAL A 33 -1.80 -0.26 -14.85
CA VAL A 33 -2.85 -0.02 -13.86
C VAL A 33 -4.04 -0.94 -14.10
N GLU A 34 -4.71 -1.29 -13.04
CA GLU A 34 -5.91 -2.11 -13.08
C GLU A 34 -7.16 -1.23 -12.87
N LEU A 35 -8.27 -1.64 -13.40
CA LEU A 35 -9.55 -0.97 -13.26
C LEU A 35 -10.55 -1.89 -12.56
N ILE A 36 -11.13 -1.42 -11.46
CA ILE A 36 -12.35 -1.99 -10.87
C ILE A 36 -13.52 -1.15 -11.35
N MET A 37 -14.43 -1.77 -12.05
CA MET A 37 -15.65 -1.12 -12.56
C MET A 37 -16.63 -0.82 -11.43
N SER A 38 -17.62 0.03 -11.68
CA SER A 38 -18.62 0.45 -10.68
C SER A 38 -19.45 -0.69 -10.09
N ASN A 39 -19.55 -1.82 -10.78
CA ASN A 39 -20.21 -3.04 -10.30
C ASN A 39 -19.33 -3.90 -9.39
N GLY A 40 -18.09 -3.47 -9.11
CA GLY A 40 -17.11 -4.20 -8.31
C GLY A 40 -16.24 -5.19 -9.07
N ASP A 41 -16.53 -5.44 -10.36
CA ASP A 41 -15.76 -6.38 -11.16
C ASP A 41 -14.44 -5.76 -11.62
N LYS A 42 -13.39 -6.58 -11.61
CA LYS A 42 -12.09 -6.21 -12.19
C LYS A 42 -12.19 -6.30 -13.72
N TYR A 43 -11.80 -5.20 -14.38
CA TYR A 43 -11.68 -5.19 -15.84
C TYR A 43 -10.55 -6.11 -16.31
N GLU A 44 -10.79 -6.91 -17.33
CA GLU A 44 -9.86 -7.97 -17.80
C GLU A 44 -8.53 -7.45 -18.37
N HIS A 45 -8.53 -6.20 -18.88
CA HIS A 45 -7.34 -5.61 -19.49
C HIS A 45 -6.73 -4.55 -18.57
N THR A 46 -5.41 -4.55 -18.49
CA THR A 46 -4.65 -3.49 -17.81
C THR A 46 -4.59 -2.23 -18.67
N GLY A 47 -4.36 -1.10 -18.02
CA GLY A 47 -4.19 0.20 -18.66
C GLY A 47 -2.79 0.77 -18.45
N LYS A 48 -2.44 1.75 -19.28
CA LYS A 48 -1.17 2.50 -19.16
C LYS A 48 -1.46 3.97 -18.91
N ILE A 49 -0.76 4.54 -17.94
CA ILE A 49 -0.80 5.99 -17.71
C ILE A 49 -0.08 6.66 -18.86
N ASN A 50 -0.76 7.60 -19.52
CA ASN A 50 -0.20 8.31 -20.68
C ASN A 50 -0.05 9.81 -20.44
N ALA A 51 -0.72 10.37 -19.45
CA ALA A 51 -0.60 11.77 -19.10
C ALA A 51 -0.93 12.03 -17.63
N ILE A 52 -0.26 13.01 -17.06
CA ILE A 52 -0.53 13.57 -15.73
C ILE A 52 -0.73 15.07 -15.93
N SER A 53 -1.82 15.63 -15.39
CA SER A 53 -2.07 17.07 -15.49
C SER A 53 -0.98 17.83 -14.72
N GLY A 54 -0.47 18.88 -15.32
CA GLY A 54 0.42 19.82 -14.65
C GLY A 54 -0.30 20.78 -13.70
N THR A 55 -1.63 20.76 -13.67
CA THR A 55 -2.45 21.62 -12.84
C THR A 55 -3.07 20.84 -11.68
N ILE A 56 -3.09 21.48 -10.51
CA ILE A 56 -3.76 20.98 -9.31
C ILE A 56 -5.14 21.65 -9.24
N SER A 57 -6.17 20.87 -9.03
CA SER A 57 -7.50 21.42 -8.78
C SER A 57 -7.50 22.20 -7.45
N GLU A 58 -7.79 23.48 -7.48
CA GLU A 58 -7.82 24.35 -6.30
C GLU A 58 -8.89 23.90 -5.29
N SER A 59 -10.00 23.36 -5.79
CA SER A 59 -11.14 22.95 -4.95
C SER A 59 -10.91 21.63 -4.21
N THR A 60 -10.14 20.70 -4.80
CA THR A 60 -9.95 19.34 -4.27
C THR A 60 -8.50 19.04 -3.87
N GLY A 61 -7.54 19.88 -4.24
CA GLY A 61 -6.11 19.61 -4.06
C GLY A 61 -5.63 18.39 -4.87
N ALA A 62 -6.41 17.93 -5.83
CA ALA A 62 -6.14 16.72 -6.58
C ALA A 62 -5.54 17.01 -7.96
N VAL A 63 -4.77 16.06 -8.45
CA VAL A 63 -4.17 16.07 -9.79
C VAL A 63 -4.89 15.05 -10.67
N SER A 64 -5.23 15.44 -11.89
CA SER A 64 -5.85 14.53 -12.85
C SER A 64 -4.79 13.69 -13.55
N ILE A 65 -5.01 12.39 -13.56
CA ILE A 65 -4.16 11.42 -14.25
C ILE A 65 -5.01 10.71 -15.30
N ARG A 66 -4.41 10.46 -16.44
CA ARG A 66 -5.07 9.84 -17.58
C ARG A 66 -4.44 8.50 -17.88
N ALA A 67 -5.27 7.45 -17.91
CA ALA A 67 -4.89 6.10 -18.28
C ALA A 67 -5.64 5.63 -19.52
N VAL A 68 -4.99 4.84 -20.34
CA VAL A 68 -5.51 4.29 -21.59
C VAL A 68 -5.70 2.80 -21.43
N PHE A 69 -6.90 2.31 -21.72
CA PHE A 69 -7.29 0.91 -21.67
C PHE A 69 -7.68 0.40 -23.06
N ASN A 70 -7.43 -0.87 -23.33
CA ASN A 70 -7.98 -1.55 -24.48
C ASN A 70 -9.45 -1.84 -24.22
N ASN A 71 -10.35 -1.43 -25.12
CA ASN A 71 -11.80 -1.62 -24.96
C ASN A 71 -12.39 -2.26 -26.22
N ARG A 72 -11.90 -3.46 -26.57
CA ARG A 72 -12.39 -4.20 -27.73
C ARG A 72 -13.83 -4.65 -27.57
N ASN A 73 -14.21 -5.01 -26.37
CA ASN A 73 -15.53 -5.54 -26.04
C ASN A 73 -16.56 -4.44 -25.75
N HIS A 74 -16.20 -3.16 -25.91
CA HIS A 74 -17.07 -2.01 -25.66
C HIS A 74 -17.76 -1.99 -24.28
N LEU A 75 -17.17 -2.66 -23.28
CA LEU A 75 -17.68 -2.68 -21.89
C LEU A 75 -17.52 -1.33 -21.20
N LEU A 76 -16.44 -0.61 -21.51
CA LEU A 76 -16.20 0.72 -20.94
C LEU A 76 -16.97 1.75 -21.78
N ARG A 77 -17.84 2.51 -21.11
CA ARG A 77 -18.70 3.52 -21.75
C ARG A 77 -18.43 4.90 -21.15
N ASN A 78 -18.68 5.94 -21.96
CA ASN A 78 -18.57 7.32 -21.49
C ASN A 78 -19.52 7.57 -20.33
N GLY A 79 -19.05 8.30 -19.31
CA GLY A 79 -19.79 8.57 -18.08
C GLY A 79 -19.73 7.45 -17.05
N GLY A 80 -19.08 6.34 -17.34
CA GLY A 80 -18.83 5.29 -16.36
C GLY A 80 -17.84 5.74 -15.30
N SER A 81 -17.99 5.22 -14.09
CA SER A 81 -17.08 5.40 -12.95
C SER A 81 -16.42 4.09 -12.56
N GLY A 82 -15.33 4.18 -11.81
CA GLY A 82 -14.61 3.01 -11.32
C GLY A 82 -13.42 3.43 -10.47
N THR A 83 -12.68 2.45 -9.98
CA THR A 83 -11.47 2.65 -9.18
C THR A 83 -10.25 2.17 -9.94
N ILE A 84 -9.24 3.02 -10.08
CA ILE A 84 -7.95 2.65 -10.64
C ILE A 84 -7.03 2.17 -9.53
N ILE A 85 -6.49 0.98 -9.69
CA ILE A 85 -5.46 0.41 -8.81
C ILE A 85 -4.11 0.58 -9.51
N ILE A 86 -3.20 1.28 -8.86
CA ILE A 86 -1.81 1.41 -9.30
C ILE A 86 -1.00 0.46 -8.41
N PRO A 87 -0.53 -0.68 -8.93
CA PRO A 87 0.30 -1.58 -8.16
C PRO A 87 1.64 -0.90 -7.87
N MET A 88 2.09 -0.98 -6.61
CA MET A 88 3.41 -0.52 -6.21
C MET A 88 4.21 -1.72 -5.72
N THR A 89 5.40 -1.90 -6.28
CA THR A 89 6.34 -2.91 -5.80
C THR A 89 7.38 -2.23 -4.93
N LEU A 90 7.38 -2.52 -3.66
CA LEU A 90 8.42 -2.10 -2.73
C LEU A 90 9.44 -3.24 -2.59
N LYS A 91 10.71 -2.91 -2.78
CA LYS A 91 11.81 -3.86 -2.62
C LYS A 91 12.43 -3.69 -1.24
N ASN A 92 12.87 -4.81 -0.65
CA ASN A 92 13.58 -4.82 0.64
C ASN A 92 12.78 -4.18 1.79
N CYS A 93 11.48 -4.44 1.85
CA CYS A 93 10.63 -4.00 2.95
C CYS A 93 10.27 -5.17 3.86
N ILE A 94 10.08 -4.87 5.14
CA ILE A 94 9.53 -5.80 6.12
C ILE A 94 8.02 -5.56 6.14
N VAL A 95 7.25 -6.62 5.96
CA VAL A 95 5.79 -6.58 6.04
C VAL A 95 5.35 -7.40 7.24
N ILE A 96 4.46 -6.83 8.04
CA ILE A 96 3.91 -7.49 9.23
C ILE A 96 2.38 -7.37 9.25
N PRO A 97 1.66 -8.35 9.82
CA PRO A 97 0.22 -8.23 10.02
C PRO A 97 -0.11 -7.06 10.95
N GLN A 98 -1.19 -6.32 10.68
CA GLN A 98 -1.67 -5.29 11.62
C GLN A 98 -2.02 -5.87 12.99
N ALA A 99 -2.49 -7.12 13.05
CA ALA A 99 -2.76 -7.84 14.28
C ALA A 99 -1.53 -8.03 15.20
N ALA A 100 -0.32 -7.94 14.63
CA ALA A 100 0.94 -7.98 15.37
C ALA A 100 1.31 -6.66 16.04
N THR A 101 0.53 -5.60 15.80
CA THR A 101 0.82 -4.25 16.29
C THR A 101 -0.20 -3.78 17.32
N TYR A 102 0.20 -2.80 18.10
CA TYR A 102 -0.70 -2.00 18.92
C TYR A 102 -0.31 -0.53 18.86
N GLU A 103 -1.30 0.33 19.01
CA GLU A 103 -1.11 1.78 18.95
C GLU A 103 -1.15 2.39 20.34
N LEU A 104 -0.22 3.27 20.62
CA LEU A 104 -0.17 4.04 21.85
C LEU A 104 0.27 5.46 21.53
N GLN A 105 -0.56 6.46 21.80
CA GLN A 105 -0.28 7.90 21.60
C GLN A 105 0.21 8.19 20.16
N ASP A 106 -0.57 7.78 19.16
CA ASP A 106 -0.28 7.96 17.73
C ASP A 106 1.03 7.30 17.24
N ARG A 107 1.58 6.37 18.00
CA ARG A 107 2.74 5.56 17.65
C ARG A 107 2.39 4.09 17.56
N VAL A 108 3.00 3.41 16.63
CA VAL A 108 2.81 1.97 16.40
C VAL A 108 3.93 1.19 17.06
N PHE A 109 3.56 0.15 17.80
CA PHE A 109 4.47 -0.73 18.49
C PHE A 109 4.24 -2.17 18.10
N VAL A 110 5.29 -2.97 18.20
CA VAL A 110 5.27 -4.42 18.15
C VAL A 110 5.97 -4.98 19.39
N TYR A 111 5.68 -6.23 19.74
CA TYR A 111 6.49 -6.95 20.70
C TYR A 111 7.50 -7.84 19.99
N LYS A 112 8.79 -7.53 20.14
CA LYS A 112 9.89 -8.43 19.77
C LYS A 112 10.05 -9.48 20.84
N VAL A 113 10.44 -10.68 20.44
CA VAL A 113 10.82 -11.74 21.38
C VAL A 113 12.32 -11.67 21.60
N VAL A 114 12.72 -11.20 22.75
CA VAL A 114 14.14 -11.11 23.18
C VAL A 114 14.31 -11.98 24.43
N ASP A 115 15.22 -12.93 24.40
CA ASP A 115 15.47 -13.88 25.48
C ASP A 115 14.19 -14.59 25.99
N GLY A 116 13.27 -14.90 25.05
CA GLY A 116 12.01 -15.56 25.38
C GLY A 116 10.96 -14.67 26.05
N LYS A 117 11.15 -13.35 26.06
CA LYS A 117 10.24 -12.36 26.63
C LYS A 117 9.82 -11.34 25.59
N ALA A 118 8.61 -10.82 25.77
CA ALA A 118 8.09 -9.72 24.96
C ALA A 118 8.80 -8.41 25.30
N SER A 119 9.35 -7.75 24.31
CA SER A 119 9.95 -6.42 24.43
C SER A 119 9.26 -5.47 23.46
N ALA A 120 8.64 -4.41 24.00
CA ALA A 120 7.94 -3.40 23.22
C ALA A 120 8.94 -2.60 22.38
N THR A 121 8.70 -2.55 21.08
CA THR A 121 9.56 -1.84 20.14
C THR A 121 8.70 -0.91 19.30
N GLU A 122 9.02 0.38 19.30
CA GLU A 122 8.39 1.36 18.41
C GLU A 122 8.82 1.10 16.97
N ILE A 123 7.86 1.11 16.06
CA ILE A 123 8.11 0.98 14.63
C ILE A 123 7.51 2.16 13.86
N LYS A 124 8.14 2.52 12.76
CA LYS A 124 7.54 3.41 11.77
C LYS A 124 6.95 2.59 10.66
N VAL A 125 5.69 2.84 10.37
CA VAL A 125 4.96 2.17 9.29
C VAL A 125 4.66 3.13 8.16
N SER A 126 4.69 2.62 6.93
CA SER A 126 4.32 3.39 5.76
C SER A 126 2.82 3.73 5.79
N PRO A 127 2.43 4.94 5.36
CA PRO A 127 1.02 5.28 5.18
C PRO A 127 0.34 4.45 4.08
N HIS A 128 1.14 3.80 3.23
CA HIS A 128 0.65 2.90 2.19
C HIS A 128 0.53 1.48 2.74
N ASN A 129 -0.68 1.07 3.06
CA ASN A 129 -0.98 -0.29 3.51
C ASN A 129 -2.19 -0.84 2.74
N ASN A 130 -2.41 -2.15 2.83
CA ASN A 130 -3.54 -2.83 2.18
C ASN A 130 -4.72 -3.05 3.13
N GLY A 131 -4.69 -2.47 4.34
CA GLY A 131 -5.72 -2.61 5.37
C GLY A 131 -5.60 -3.87 6.23
N THR A 132 -4.66 -4.77 5.93
CA THR A 132 -4.41 -6.00 6.70
C THR A 132 -2.96 -6.12 7.16
N GLU A 133 -2.05 -5.47 6.46
CA GLU A 133 -0.60 -5.53 6.71
C GLU A 133 0.00 -4.13 6.74
N TYR A 134 1.03 -3.96 7.55
CA TYR A 134 1.86 -2.77 7.58
C TYR A 134 3.21 -3.04 6.91
N ILE A 135 3.66 -2.06 6.13
CA ILE A 135 5.03 -1.99 5.63
C ILE A 135 5.84 -1.23 6.65
N VAL A 136 6.86 -1.87 7.21
CA VAL A 136 7.72 -1.27 8.23
C VAL A 136 8.88 -0.54 7.57
N GLU A 137 8.99 0.75 7.85
CA GLU A 137 10.08 1.61 7.37
C GLU A 137 11.29 1.58 8.29
N SER A 138 11.06 1.43 9.61
CA SER A 138 12.12 1.34 10.61
C SER A 138 11.63 0.74 11.92
N GLY A 139 12.57 0.26 12.76
CA GLY A 139 12.30 -0.34 14.07
C GLY A 139 12.40 -1.87 14.10
N LEU A 140 12.34 -2.52 12.93
CA LEU A 140 12.57 -3.97 12.79
C LEU A 140 13.73 -4.27 11.85
N ASN A 141 14.38 -5.38 12.09
CA ASN A 141 15.41 -5.95 11.22
C ASN A 141 14.97 -7.32 10.71
N VAL A 142 15.51 -7.72 9.57
CA VAL A 142 15.31 -9.07 9.04
C VAL A 142 15.87 -10.08 10.04
N GLY A 143 15.03 -11.05 10.43
CA GLY A 143 15.38 -12.05 11.44
C GLY A 143 14.85 -11.75 12.84
N ASP A 144 14.30 -10.55 13.09
CA ASP A 144 13.60 -10.28 14.35
C ASP A 144 12.34 -11.17 14.46
N VAL A 145 12.16 -11.79 15.63
CA VAL A 145 10.96 -12.56 15.94
C VAL A 145 9.97 -11.64 16.66
N ILE A 146 8.76 -11.55 16.14
CA ILE A 146 7.69 -10.73 16.71
C ILE A 146 6.48 -11.56 17.10
N VAL A 147 5.66 -11.03 18.02
CA VAL A 147 4.36 -11.60 18.33
C VAL A 147 3.39 -11.29 17.20
N ALA A 148 2.92 -12.31 16.49
CA ALA A 148 2.12 -12.15 15.27
C ALA A 148 0.66 -11.77 15.54
N GLU A 149 0.12 -12.18 16.70
CA GLU A 149 -1.26 -11.89 17.13
C GLU A 149 -1.34 -11.65 18.62
N GLY A 150 -2.32 -10.83 19.04
CA GLY A 150 -2.59 -10.56 20.45
C GLY A 150 -1.64 -9.54 21.08
N ALA A 151 -0.96 -8.72 20.31
CA ALA A 151 -0.05 -7.70 20.83
C ALA A 151 -0.73 -6.76 21.85
N GLY A 152 -2.01 -6.45 21.68
CA GLY A 152 -2.78 -5.62 22.64
C GLY A 152 -3.11 -6.29 23.96
N LEU A 153 -2.91 -7.60 24.10
CA LEU A 153 -3.26 -8.38 25.30
C LEU A 153 -2.07 -8.70 26.20
N ILE A 154 -0.86 -8.53 25.72
CA ILE A 154 0.37 -8.81 26.45
C ILE A 154 1.04 -7.53 26.97
N LYS A 155 1.96 -7.69 27.90
CA LYS A 155 2.72 -6.60 28.49
C LYS A 155 4.22 -6.81 28.32
N GLU A 156 4.99 -5.74 28.44
CA GLU A 156 6.45 -5.78 28.50
C GLU A 156 6.92 -6.86 29.48
N GLY A 157 7.90 -7.66 29.06
CA GLY A 157 8.48 -8.72 29.87
C GLY A 157 7.65 -10.01 29.98
N THR A 158 6.50 -10.09 29.33
CA THR A 158 5.69 -11.33 29.31
C THR A 158 6.49 -12.46 28.68
N PRO A 159 6.63 -13.64 29.33
CA PRO A 159 7.30 -14.79 28.74
C PRO A 159 6.51 -15.31 27.54
N ILE A 160 7.17 -15.39 26.39
CA ILE A 160 6.59 -15.86 25.14
C ILE A 160 7.10 -17.26 24.86
N ARG A 161 6.19 -18.20 24.65
CA ARG A 161 6.50 -19.54 24.16
C ARG A 161 6.19 -19.60 22.67
N SER A 162 7.20 -19.86 21.85
CA SER A 162 7.03 -20.14 20.43
C SER A 162 6.21 -21.41 20.28
N LYS A 163 5.05 -21.32 19.63
CA LYS A 163 4.35 -22.50 19.14
C LYS A 163 4.89 -22.75 17.73
N ASN A 164 5.74 -23.77 17.59
CA ASN A 164 6.14 -24.23 16.26
C ASN A 164 4.88 -24.62 15.49
N MET A 165 4.52 -23.86 14.48
CA MET A 165 3.59 -24.31 13.46
C MET A 165 4.41 -25.20 12.50
N GLU A 166 4.77 -26.39 12.89
CA GLU A 166 5.12 -27.45 11.97
C GLU A 166 3.81 -28.05 11.46
N GLY A 167 3.61 -27.93 10.15
CA GLY A 167 2.70 -28.79 9.39
C GLY A 167 1.31 -28.20 9.15
N GLN A 168 1.15 -27.49 8.08
CA GLN A 168 0.02 -27.69 7.16
C GLN A 168 0.60 -27.66 5.75
N GLU A 169 0.85 -28.89 5.23
CA GLU A 169 0.88 -29.15 3.79
C GLU A 169 -0.53 -28.96 3.18
#